data_b932107196be69ba2bc3485d47cb280e
#
_entry.id   b932107196be69ba2bc3485d47cb280e
#
_cell.length_a   1.000
_cell.length_b   1.000
_cell.length_c   1.000
_cell.angle_alpha   90.00
_cell.angle_beta   90.00
_cell.angle_gamma   90.00
#
_symmetry.space_group_name_H-M   'P 1'
#
loop_
_entity.id
_entity.type
_entity.pdbx_description
1 polymer ?
#
loop_
_entity_poly.entity_id
_entity_poly.type
_entity_poly.pdbx_seq_one_letter_code
_entity_poly.pdbx_strand_id
1 'polypeptide(L)'
;MLLGLVGSEMCIRDRNFAIPRGDKTREGHTPEDACKMMEDLGANVVGLNCYRGPDMTMKLLEKVRDKVSCHVAGLPVPYRTTEKEPGFLNISDDGCDCIPGNNAFPVALDNLFCNRFEMAKFAADCMEKNINFIGICCGAEAHHVREMSVAVGKKPISMKYMPDMRKHFHHGTDETLKQVNKEFTP
;
A
#
# COMPACT_ATOMS: atom_id res chain seq x y z
N MET A 1 -15.29 -30.47 22.36
CA MET A 1 -13.84 -30.21 22.32
C MET A 1 -13.65 -28.72 22.19
N LEU A 2 -13.45 -28.02 23.30
CA LEU A 2 -13.09 -26.60 23.31
C LEU A 2 -11.66 -26.51 22.81
N LEU A 3 -11.48 -26.14 21.56
CA LEU A 3 -10.21 -25.60 21.08
C LEU A 3 -10.08 -24.20 21.70
N GLY A 4 -9.64 -24.18 22.95
CA GLY A 4 -9.16 -22.94 23.54
C GLY A 4 -8.00 -22.44 22.68
N LEU A 5 -8.11 -21.25 22.12
CA LEU A 5 -7.00 -20.54 21.49
C LEU A 5 -5.96 -20.31 22.58
N VAL A 6 -5.06 -21.27 22.74
CA VAL A 6 -3.91 -21.14 23.64
C VAL A 6 -3.13 -19.92 23.18
N GLY A 7 -2.99 -18.93 24.05
CA GLY A 7 -2.26 -17.70 23.76
C GLY A 7 -3.10 -16.50 23.27
N SER A 8 -4.44 -16.58 23.25
CA SER A 8 -5.27 -15.42 22.86
C SER A 8 -5.08 -14.19 23.74
N GLU A 9 -4.64 -14.39 24.97
CA GLU A 9 -4.36 -13.31 25.94
C GLU A 9 -2.99 -12.65 25.73
N MET A 10 -2.10 -13.32 25.00
CA MET A 10 -0.76 -12.81 24.67
C MET A 10 -0.61 -12.43 23.19
N CYS A 11 -1.63 -12.67 22.37
CA CYS A 11 -1.60 -12.34 20.95
C CYS A 11 -2.14 -10.93 20.70
N ILE A 12 -1.42 -10.15 19.90
CA ILE A 12 -1.93 -8.90 19.33
C ILE A 12 -3.14 -9.25 18.46
N ARG A 13 -4.27 -8.62 18.75
CA ARG A 13 -5.49 -8.78 17.95
C ARG A 13 -5.57 -7.66 16.95
N ASP A 14 -5.44 -7.97 15.66
CA ASP A 14 -5.63 -7.02 14.58
C ASP A 14 -6.95 -7.27 13.83
N ARG A 15 -7.56 -6.18 13.37
CA ARG A 15 -8.79 -6.19 12.57
C ARG A 15 -8.69 -5.13 11.49
N ASN A 16 -8.64 -5.58 10.25
CA ASN A 16 -8.51 -4.72 9.09
C ASN A 16 -9.72 -4.87 8.17
N PHE A 17 -10.20 -3.73 7.65
CA PHE A 17 -11.35 -3.66 6.76
C PHE A 17 -10.92 -3.42 5.32
N ALA A 18 -11.58 -4.11 4.39
CA ALA A 18 -11.54 -3.76 2.98
C ALA A 18 -12.76 -2.88 2.67
N ILE A 19 -12.52 -1.72 2.06
CA ILE A 19 -13.59 -0.76 1.68
C ILE A 19 -13.70 -0.72 0.15
N PRO A 20 -14.53 -1.59 -0.43
CA PRO A 20 -14.54 -1.82 -1.89
C PRO A 20 -15.21 -0.70 -2.69
N ARG A 21 -16.28 -0.10 -2.20
CA ARG A 21 -17.03 0.93 -2.91
C ARG A 21 -17.52 2.00 -1.95
N GLY A 22 -17.52 3.25 -2.42
CA GLY A 22 -17.84 4.37 -1.55
C GLY A 22 -16.88 4.44 -0.35
N ASP A 23 -17.29 5.12 0.69
CA ASP A 23 -16.50 5.26 1.92
C ASP A 23 -17.16 4.56 3.10
N LYS A 24 -17.75 3.37 2.86
CA LYS A 24 -18.45 2.60 3.90
C LYS A 24 -18.17 1.11 3.78
N THR A 25 -18.27 0.41 4.90
CA THR A 25 -18.32 -1.05 4.93
C THR A 25 -19.61 -1.57 4.29
N ARG A 26 -19.70 -2.87 4.07
CA ARG A 26 -20.93 -3.49 3.52
C ARG A 26 -22.14 -3.28 4.43
N GLU A 27 -21.91 -3.18 5.73
CA GLU A 27 -22.93 -2.96 6.77
C GLU A 27 -23.31 -1.48 6.92
N GLY A 28 -22.64 -0.58 6.16
CA GLY A 28 -22.96 0.85 6.12
C GLY A 28 -22.18 1.73 7.08
N HIS A 29 -21.26 1.18 7.87
CA HIS A 29 -20.40 1.96 8.76
C HIS A 29 -19.29 2.68 7.98
N THR A 30 -18.92 3.87 8.47
CA THR A 30 -17.68 4.51 7.99
C THR A 30 -16.45 3.72 8.46
N PRO A 31 -15.29 3.80 7.76
CA PRO A 31 -14.08 3.09 8.18
C PRO A 31 -13.65 3.43 9.61
N GLU A 32 -13.73 4.72 9.98
CA GLU A 32 -13.37 5.19 11.31
C GLU A 32 -14.31 4.66 12.40
N ASP A 33 -15.64 4.59 12.13
CA ASP A 33 -16.59 4.03 13.08
C ASP A 33 -16.42 2.51 13.21
N ALA A 34 -16.23 1.80 12.09
CA ALA A 34 -15.97 0.36 12.11
C ALA A 34 -14.68 0.03 12.90
N CYS A 35 -13.61 0.79 12.67
CA CYS A 35 -12.36 0.64 13.42
C CYS A 35 -12.55 0.93 14.91
N LYS A 36 -13.31 1.98 15.26
CA LYS A 36 -13.61 2.31 16.65
C LYS A 36 -14.41 1.19 17.34
N MET A 37 -15.40 0.62 16.67
CA MET A 37 -16.14 -0.54 17.19
C MET A 37 -15.21 -1.72 17.49
N MET A 38 -14.23 -1.98 16.62
CA MET A 38 -13.27 -3.07 16.86
C MET A 38 -12.31 -2.77 18.02
N GLU A 39 -11.86 -1.54 18.15
CA GLU A 39 -11.09 -1.08 19.31
C GLU A 39 -11.86 -1.30 20.60
N ASP A 40 -13.14 -0.90 20.64
CA ASP A 40 -14.01 -1.07 21.82
C ASP A 40 -14.26 -2.55 22.18
N LEU A 41 -14.16 -3.44 21.20
CA LEU A 41 -14.17 -4.88 21.39
C LEU A 41 -12.80 -5.48 21.74
N GLY A 42 -11.78 -4.65 21.98
CA GLY A 42 -10.47 -5.05 22.44
C GLY A 42 -9.46 -5.39 21.35
N ALA A 43 -9.62 -4.87 20.12
CA ALA A 43 -8.58 -4.96 19.12
C ALA A 43 -7.40 -4.05 19.48
N ASN A 44 -6.18 -4.57 19.35
CA ASN A 44 -4.95 -3.82 19.59
C ASN A 44 -4.48 -3.05 18.36
N VAL A 45 -4.86 -3.52 17.18
CA VAL A 45 -4.57 -2.91 15.88
C VAL A 45 -5.85 -2.92 15.05
N VAL A 46 -6.19 -1.79 14.48
CA VAL A 46 -7.31 -1.67 13.53
C VAL A 46 -6.83 -0.95 12.27
N GLY A 47 -7.50 -1.15 11.14
CA GLY A 47 -7.04 -0.44 9.95
C GLY A 47 -7.70 -0.88 8.65
N LEU A 48 -7.02 -0.57 7.56
CA LEU A 48 -7.51 -0.82 6.22
C LEU A 48 -6.56 -1.71 5.43
N ASN A 49 -7.13 -2.66 4.72
CA ASN A 49 -6.38 -3.63 3.93
C ASN A 49 -7.03 -3.82 2.56
N CYS A 50 -6.20 -3.81 1.52
CA CYS A 50 -6.61 -4.13 0.16
C CYS A 50 -7.52 -3.08 -0.52
N TYR A 51 -7.95 -3.35 -1.73
CA TYR A 51 -8.87 -2.63 -2.61
C TYR A 51 -8.36 -1.29 -3.13
N ARG A 52 -7.88 -0.41 -2.26
CA ARG A 52 -7.49 0.97 -2.61
C ARG A 52 -5.99 1.11 -2.74
N GLY A 53 -5.58 1.96 -3.66
CA GLY A 53 -4.19 2.37 -3.79
C GLY A 53 -3.73 3.25 -2.61
N PRO A 54 -2.43 3.56 -2.56
CA PRO A 54 -1.83 4.22 -1.40
C PRO A 54 -2.49 5.56 -1.05
N ASP A 55 -2.71 6.45 -2.03
CA ASP A 55 -3.28 7.78 -1.78
C ASP A 55 -4.74 7.71 -1.30
N MET A 56 -5.54 6.80 -1.91
CA MET A 56 -6.94 6.64 -1.52
C MET A 56 -7.08 5.93 -0.17
N THR A 57 -6.16 5.05 0.17
CA THR A 57 -6.10 4.42 1.50
C THR A 57 -5.70 5.43 2.56
N MET A 58 -4.71 6.30 2.30
CA MET A 58 -4.24 7.31 3.25
C MET A 58 -5.34 8.25 3.68
N LYS A 59 -6.17 8.75 2.76
CA LYS A 59 -7.32 9.62 3.07
C LYS A 59 -8.29 9.02 4.09
N LEU A 60 -8.49 7.71 4.04
CA LEU A 60 -9.34 7.02 5.00
C LEU A 60 -8.59 6.70 6.31
N LEU A 61 -7.31 6.37 6.23
CA LEU A 61 -6.49 6.08 7.41
C LEU A 61 -6.34 7.30 8.32
N GLU A 62 -6.26 8.51 7.78
CA GLU A 62 -6.25 9.75 8.56
C GLU A 62 -7.50 9.86 9.43
N LYS A 63 -8.69 9.64 8.85
CA LYS A 63 -9.95 9.63 9.60
C LYS A 63 -9.99 8.55 10.68
N VAL A 64 -9.48 7.35 10.34
CA VAL A 64 -9.36 6.26 11.32
C VAL A 64 -8.42 6.67 12.45
N ARG A 65 -7.24 7.21 12.14
CA ARG A 65 -6.26 7.61 13.15
C ARG A 65 -6.81 8.66 14.12
N ASP A 66 -7.58 9.62 13.62
CA ASP A 66 -8.20 10.66 14.44
C ASP A 66 -9.29 10.10 15.40
N LYS A 67 -9.87 8.96 15.07
CA LYS A 67 -10.99 8.36 15.81
C LYS A 67 -10.57 7.36 16.88
N VAL A 68 -9.46 6.63 16.65
CA VAL A 68 -9.04 5.52 17.52
C VAL A 68 -7.78 5.86 18.31
N SER A 69 -7.55 5.17 19.43
CA SER A 69 -6.35 5.31 20.26
C SER A 69 -5.36 4.15 20.10
N CYS A 70 -5.84 2.99 19.65
CA CYS A 70 -5.00 1.82 19.39
C CYS A 70 -4.10 2.01 18.16
N HIS A 71 -3.29 1.01 17.85
CA HIS A 71 -2.45 1.05 16.65
C HIS A 71 -3.28 0.98 15.36
N VAL A 72 -2.82 1.70 14.33
CA VAL A 72 -3.48 1.73 13.03
C VAL A 72 -2.64 1.01 11.99
N ALA A 73 -3.30 0.18 11.17
CA ALA A 73 -2.72 -0.56 10.07
C ALA A 73 -3.13 0.01 8.71
N GLY A 74 -2.15 0.17 7.81
CA GLY A 74 -2.35 0.56 6.43
C GLY A 74 -1.71 -0.44 5.46
N LEU A 75 -2.54 -1.16 4.68
CA LEU A 75 -2.10 -2.19 3.73
C LEU A 75 -2.78 -1.98 2.36
N PRO A 76 -2.41 -0.94 1.61
CA PRO A 76 -2.99 -0.67 0.29
C PRO A 76 -2.61 -1.73 -0.74
N VAL A 77 -3.26 -1.70 -1.89
CA VAL A 77 -2.76 -2.38 -3.10
C VAL A 77 -1.80 -1.45 -3.85
N PRO A 78 -0.80 -1.98 -4.58
CA PRO A 78 0.17 -1.15 -5.29
C PRO A 78 -0.37 -0.67 -6.65
N TYR A 79 -1.57 -0.14 -6.69
CA TYR A 79 -2.19 0.39 -7.91
C TYR A 79 -2.65 1.82 -7.71
N ARG A 80 -2.48 2.67 -8.73
CA ARG A 80 -2.94 4.06 -8.73
C ARG A 80 -4.45 4.08 -8.90
N THR A 81 -5.16 4.24 -7.80
CA THR A 81 -6.61 4.42 -7.77
C THR A 81 -6.97 5.89 -7.59
N THR A 82 -8.17 6.28 -7.98
CA THR A 82 -8.66 7.67 -7.96
C THR A 82 -9.89 7.79 -7.07
N GLU A 83 -10.33 9.03 -6.80
CA GLU A 83 -11.59 9.26 -6.08
C GLU A 83 -12.81 8.71 -6.83
N LYS A 84 -12.78 8.80 -8.15
CA LYS A 84 -13.84 8.28 -9.01
C LYS A 84 -13.86 6.75 -9.01
N GLU A 85 -12.66 6.14 -9.00
CA GLU A 85 -12.45 4.70 -9.07
C GLU A 85 -11.51 4.27 -7.95
N PRO A 86 -11.98 4.23 -6.71
CA PRO A 86 -11.12 4.03 -5.56
C PRO A 86 -10.63 2.59 -5.37
N GLY A 87 -11.25 1.61 -6.04
CA GLY A 87 -10.92 0.20 -5.92
C GLY A 87 -10.28 -0.37 -7.18
N PHE A 88 -9.15 -1.05 -7.06
CA PHE A 88 -8.39 -1.60 -8.19
C PHE A 88 -9.17 -2.60 -9.07
N LEU A 89 -10.21 -3.23 -8.53
CA LEU A 89 -11.06 -4.15 -9.29
C LEU A 89 -12.00 -3.47 -10.28
N ASN A 90 -12.18 -2.15 -10.16
CA ASN A 90 -13.11 -1.38 -10.96
C ASN A 90 -12.44 -0.23 -11.72
N ILE A 91 -11.10 -0.18 -11.74
CA ILE A 91 -10.39 0.83 -12.51
C ILE A 91 -10.61 0.58 -13.99
N SER A 92 -10.97 1.63 -14.71
CA SER A 92 -11.05 1.61 -16.18
C SER A 92 -9.74 2.07 -16.81
N ASP A 93 -9.44 1.50 -17.97
CA ASP A 93 -8.36 1.93 -18.85
C ASP A 93 -8.96 2.07 -20.26
N ASP A 94 -9.08 3.28 -20.74
CA ASP A 94 -9.66 3.58 -22.06
C ASP A 94 -8.87 2.95 -23.24
N GLY A 95 -7.62 2.56 -22.98
CA GLY A 95 -6.79 1.83 -23.93
C GLY A 95 -7.05 0.31 -23.96
N CYS A 96 -7.90 -0.22 -23.06
CA CYS A 96 -8.17 -1.65 -22.97
C CYS A 96 -9.64 -1.97 -23.23
N ASP A 97 -9.91 -2.73 -24.28
CA ASP A 97 -11.23 -3.28 -24.61
C ASP A 97 -11.37 -4.80 -24.32
N CYS A 98 -10.39 -5.37 -23.61
CA CYS A 98 -10.32 -6.80 -23.31
C CYS A 98 -11.49 -7.28 -22.43
N ILE A 99 -12.05 -6.39 -21.63
CA ILE A 99 -13.17 -6.68 -20.71
C ILE A 99 -14.25 -5.61 -20.89
N PRO A 100 -15.55 -6.01 -20.92
CA PRO A 100 -16.65 -5.07 -21.04
C PRO A 100 -16.58 -3.95 -19.99
N GLY A 101 -16.75 -2.70 -20.45
CA GLY A 101 -16.66 -1.51 -19.60
C GLY A 101 -15.23 -1.00 -19.40
N ASN A 102 -14.30 -1.41 -20.27
CA ASN A 102 -12.88 -1.02 -20.21
C ASN A 102 -12.21 -1.28 -18.86
N ASN A 103 -12.65 -2.29 -18.12
CA ASN A 103 -12.04 -2.67 -16.86
C ASN A 103 -10.61 -3.15 -17.06
N ALA A 104 -9.67 -2.57 -16.35
CA ALA A 104 -8.27 -2.98 -16.38
C ALA A 104 -8.04 -4.32 -15.64
N PHE A 105 -8.78 -4.58 -14.57
CA PHE A 105 -8.67 -5.84 -13.82
C PHE A 105 -9.37 -7.00 -14.58
N PRO A 106 -8.75 -8.18 -14.72
CA PRO A 106 -7.43 -8.55 -14.16
C PRO A 106 -6.26 -8.45 -15.15
N VAL A 107 -6.47 -8.01 -16.40
CA VAL A 107 -5.54 -8.25 -17.52
C VAL A 107 -4.68 -7.06 -17.94
N ALA A 108 -4.98 -5.86 -17.48
CA ALA A 108 -4.33 -4.62 -17.94
C ALA A 108 -3.96 -3.67 -16.75
N LEU A 109 -3.50 -4.23 -15.64
CA LEU A 109 -3.14 -3.45 -14.44
C LEU A 109 -1.72 -2.86 -14.51
N ASP A 110 -0.89 -3.25 -15.48
CA ASP A 110 0.52 -2.86 -15.55
C ASP A 110 0.72 -1.34 -15.58
N ASN A 111 -0.07 -0.62 -16.37
CA ASN A 111 0.00 0.84 -16.49
C ASN A 111 -0.40 1.58 -15.21
N LEU A 112 -1.13 0.91 -14.34
CA LEU A 112 -1.65 1.45 -13.08
C LEU A 112 -0.77 1.08 -11.89
N PHE A 113 0.27 0.28 -12.12
CA PHE A 113 1.14 -0.22 -11.07
C PHE A 113 1.98 0.90 -10.45
N CYS A 114 1.93 1.02 -9.13
CA CYS A 114 2.74 1.97 -8.40
C CYS A 114 4.21 1.58 -8.46
N ASN A 115 5.07 2.54 -8.69
CA ASN A 115 6.50 2.31 -8.57
C ASN A 115 6.93 2.26 -7.09
N ARG A 116 8.17 1.83 -6.86
CA ARG A 116 8.74 1.69 -5.52
C ARG A 116 8.77 3.00 -4.72
N PHE A 117 8.90 4.15 -5.38
CA PHE A 117 8.99 5.45 -4.70
C PHE A 117 7.61 5.93 -4.21
N GLU A 118 6.54 5.61 -4.95
CA GLU A 118 5.18 5.88 -4.51
C GLU A 118 4.85 5.08 -3.24
N MET A 119 5.27 3.81 -3.19
CA MET A 119 5.09 2.98 -2.00
C MET A 119 5.99 3.41 -0.84
N ALA A 120 7.23 3.84 -1.11
CA ALA A 120 8.10 4.43 -0.11
C ALA A 120 7.50 5.69 0.49
N LYS A 121 6.92 6.57 -0.35
CA LYS A 121 6.20 7.76 0.10
C LYS A 121 5.03 7.41 1.00
N PHE A 122 4.19 6.44 0.62
CA PHE A 122 3.09 5.98 1.46
C PHE A 122 3.59 5.55 2.85
N ALA A 123 4.70 4.79 2.91
CA ALA A 123 5.25 4.35 4.18
C ALA A 123 5.77 5.52 5.04
N ALA A 124 6.40 6.53 4.42
CA ALA A 124 6.83 7.74 5.11
C ALA A 124 5.63 8.54 5.63
N ASP A 125 4.61 8.76 4.80
CA ASP A 125 3.38 9.45 5.18
C ASP A 125 2.69 8.74 6.36
N CYS A 126 2.66 7.40 6.35
CA CYS A 126 2.14 6.61 7.48
C CYS A 126 2.88 6.91 8.80
N MET A 127 4.22 7.00 8.75
CA MET A 127 5.00 7.34 9.94
C MET A 127 4.70 8.74 10.46
N GLU A 128 4.59 9.72 9.57
CA GLU A 128 4.24 11.10 9.93
C GLU A 128 2.85 11.21 10.57
N LYS A 129 1.91 10.39 10.11
CA LYS A 129 0.53 10.33 10.63
C LYS A 129 0.35 9.36 11.79
N ASN A 130 1.44 8.83 12.35
CA ASN A 130 1.40 7.87 13.47
C ASN A 130 0.58 6.60 13.16
N ILE A 131 0.69 6.11 11.92
CA ILE A 131 0.17 4.83 11.47
C ILE A 131 1.31 3.83 11.55
N ASN A 132 1.21 2.85 12.47
CA ASN A 132 2.37 2.09 12.95
C ASN A 132 2.52 0.71 12.34
N PHE A 133 1.45 0.14 11.79
CA PHE A 133 1.48 -1.15 11.14
C PHE A 133 1.37 -0.95 9.61
N ILE A 134 2.51 -0.99 8.94
CA ILE A 134 2.61 -0.61 7.53
C ILE A 134 2.93 -1.84 6.71
N GLY A 135 2.12 -2.09 5.71
CA GLY A 135 2.28 -3.21 4.80
C GLY A 135 1.73 -2.90 3.42
N ILE A 136 1.53 -3.96 2.65
CA ILE A 136 1.03 -3.89 1.26
C ILE A 136 0.25 -5.17 0.96
N CYS A 137 -0.76 -5.08 0.11
CA CYS A 137 -1.65 -6.17 -0.22
C CYS A 137 -1.45 -6.68 -1.67
N CYS A 138 -2.53 -7.12 -2.29
CA CYS A 138 -2.56 -7.78 -3.60
C CYS A 138 -1.75 -7.05 -4.68
N GLY A 139 -0.90 -7.78 -5.40
CA GLY A 139 -0.02 -7.23 -6.42
C GLY A 139 1.33 -6.74 -5.89
N ALA A 140 1.59 -6.86 -4.57
CA ALA A 140 2.84 -6.45 -3.98
C ALA A 140 4.04 -7.26 -4.51
N GLU A 141 5.15 -6.57 -4.72
CA GLU A 141 6.42 -7.17 -5.10
C GLU A 141 7.53 -6.85 -4.08
N ALA A 142 8.59 -7.66 -4.10
CA ALA A 142 9.68 -7.55 -3.13
C ALA A 142 10.34 -6.15 -3.10
N HIS A 143 10.41 -5.47 -4.24
CA HIS A 143 10.99 -4.13 -4.32
C HIS A 143 10.13 -3.07 -3.62
N HIS A 144 8.80 -3.20 -3.62
CA HIS A 144 7.92 -2.31 -2.86
C HIS A 144 8.20 -2.42 -1.35
N VAL A 145 8.19 -3.64 -0.83
CA VAL A 145 8.45 -3.90 0.61
C VAL A 145 9.82 -3.40 1.02
N ARG A 146 10.83 -3.59 0.17
CA ARG A 146 12.19 -3.08 0.44
C ARG A 146 12.21 -1.57 0.57
N GLU A 147 11.66 -0.84 -0.41
CA GLU A 147 11.67 0.62 -0.39
C GLU A 147 10.83 1.19 0.76
N MET A 148 9.67 0.61 1.05
CA MET A 148 8.87 0.95 2.22
C MET A 148 9.67 0.75 3.52
N SER A 149 10.38 -0.37 3.64
CA SER A 149 11.24 -0.65 4.81
C SER A 149 12.35 0.38 4.96
N VAL A 150 12.96 0.81 3.86
CA VAL A 150 14.00 1.85 3.87
C VAL A 150 13.39 3.20 4.27
N ALA A 151 12.22 3.55 3.72
CA ALA A 151 11.53 4.80 4.03
C ALA A 151 11.19 4.95 5.52
N VAL A 152 10.92 3.85 6.22
CA VAL A 152 10.69 3.85 7.68
C VAL A 152 11.98 3.64 8.50
N GLY A 153 13.15 3.85 7.91
CA GLY A 153 14.44 3.82 8.57
C GLY A 153 15.04 2.44 8.83
N LYS A 154 14.47 1.36 8.27
CA LYS A 154 15.01 0.01 8.39
C LYS A 154 16.11 -0.23 7.35
N LYS A 155 17.01 -1.17 7.64
CA LYS A 155 18.09 -1.59 6.73
C LYS A 155 17.92 -3.07 6.36
N PRO A 156 16.98 -3.41 5.48
CA PRO A 156 16.77 -4.81 5.08
C PRO A 156 17.99 -5.34 4.30
N ILE A 157 18.28 -6.63 4.45
CA ILE A 157 19.39 -7.30 3.72
C ILE A 157 19.24 -7.13 2.20
N SER A 158 18.01 -7.02 1.72
CA SER A 158 17.69 -6.80 0.30
C SER A 158 18.14 -5.44 -0.25
N MET A 159 18.63 -4.51 0.58
CA MET A 159 19.22 -3.24 0.11
C MET A 159 20.39 -3.45 -0.85
N LYS A 160 21.11 -4.57 -0.73
CA LYS A 160 22.19 -4.92 -1.66
C LYS A 160 21.72 -5.07 -3.12
N TYR A 161 20.43 -5.22 -3.35
CA TYR A 161 19.82 -5.31 -4.68
C TYR A 161 19.17 -3.99 -5.13
N MET A 162 19.35 -2.90 -4.39
CA MET A 162 18.88 -1.59 -4.84
C MET A 162 19.70 -1.15 -6.06
N PRO A 163 19.02 -0.65 -7.11
CA PRO A 163 19.74 -0.16 -8.28
C PRO A 163 20.51 1.12 -7.94
N ASP A 164 21.77 1.17 -8.34
CA ASP A 164 22.54 2.41 -8.35
C ASP A 164 22.29 3.12 -9.69
N MET A 165 21.41 4.09 -9.69
CA MET A 165 21.02 4.84 -10.91
C MET A 165 22.17 5.64 -11.51
N ARG A 166 23.26 5.90 -10.76
CA ARG A 166 24.47 6.50 -11.33
C ARG A 166 25.11 5.57 -12.38
N LYS A 167 24.89 4.27 -12.25
CA LYS A 167 25.37 3.25 -13.19
C LYS A 167 24.39 2.89 -14.30
N HIS A 168 23.28 3.62 -14.41
CA HIS A 168 22.31 3.40 -15.48
C HIS A 168 22.97 3.67 -16.84
N PHE A 169 22.83 2.76 -17.79
CA PHE A 169 23.60 2.84 -19.03
C PHE A 169 23.25 4.06 -19.90
N HIS A 170 22.02 4.59 -19.80
CA HIS A 170 21.58 5.79 -20.55
C HIS A 170 21.71 7.09 -19.74
N HIS A 171 21.33 7.08 -18.47
CA HIS A 171 21.20 8.25 -17.65
C HIS A 171 22.20 8.29 -16.48
N GLY A 172 23.13 7.35 -16.45
CA GLY A 172 24.11 7.28 -15.39
C GLY A 172 25.18 8.35 -15.47
N THR A 173 25.67 8.75 -14.31
CA THR A 173 26.73 9.76 -14.15
C THR A 173 28.02 9.16 -13.60
N ASP A 174 28.10 7.84 -13.44
CA ASP A 174 29.27 7.16 -12.90
C ASP A 174 30.45 7.25 -13.89
N GLU A 175 31.63 7.59 -13.38
CA GLU A 175 32.85 7.77 -14.18
C GLU A 175 33.30 6.48 -14.88
N THR A 176 32.91 5.33 -14.32
CA THR A 176 33.27 4.00 -14.89
C THR A 176 32.42 3.61 -16.09
N LEU A 177 31.38 4.37 -16.43
CA LEU A 177 30.57 4.10 -17.62
C LEU A 177 31.39 4.27 -18.91
N LYS A 178 31.14 3.38 -19.86
CA LYS A 178 31.78 3.47 -21.19
C LYS A 178 31.40 4.78 -21.88
N GLN A 179 32.31 5.34 -22.66
CA GLN A 179 32.12 6.61 -23.38
C GLN A 179 30.87 6.56 -24.27
N VAL A 180 30.63 5.44 -24.98
CA VAL A 180 29.44 5.27 -25.82
C VAL A 180 28.14 5.44 -25.05
N ASN A 181 28.10 5.06 -23.77
CA ASN A 181 26.91 5.21 -22.95
C ASN A 181 26.70 6.68 -22.52
N LYS A 182 27.80 7.42 -22.31
CA LYS A 182 27.75 8.84 -21.95
C LYS A 182 27.24 9.70 -23.10
N GLU A 183 27.45 9.28 -24.35
CA GLU A 183 27.00 10.00 -25.56
C GLU A 183 25.47 9.94 -25.75
N PHE A 184 24.80 8.99 -25.11
CA PHE A 184 23.32 8.89 -25.14
C PHE A 184 22.63 9.69 -24.04
N THR A 185 23.38 10.27 -23.10
CA THR A 185 22.80 11.12 -22.06
C THR A 185 22.52 12.50 -22.65
N PRO A 186 21.27 12.99 -22.61
CA PRO A 186 20.91 14.32 -23.10
C PRO A 186 21.56 15.44 -22.31
#